data_94e0f8a513271a849082d9346d4de823
#
_entry.id   94e0f8a513271a849082d9346d4de823
#
_cell.length_a   1.000
_cell.length_b   1.000
_cell.length_c   1.000
_cell.angle_alpha   90.00
_cell.angle_beta   90.00
_cell.angle_gamma   90.00
#
_symmetry.space_group_name_H-M   'P 1'
#
loop_
_entity.id
_entity.type
_entity.pdbx_description
1 polymer ?
#
loop_
_entity_poly.entity_id
_entity_poly.type
_entity_poly.pdbx_seq_one_letter_code
_entity_poly.pdbx_strand_id
1 'polypeptide(L)'
;MKRVIVTGPVERIEEYARAAASAGWDAIELALLAIEPCPVDRRQIQGDRFDWICVTSSSALPYLAAALESLPALRSTPCAVVGARTGERLRELGLRVDFGPAEDAAALAEGLRARAGSGRRLLWPRGSLSDDLARRMRAAGFEVCDPVAYTARPADSAGSIAPPASEAVFFASPSAVRAWHALEAAGETRIAIAIGATTFDALMQETAPRFFDTISLPQPTPEALGFVLAHLEPETSP
;
A
#
# COMPACT_ATOMS: atom_id res chain seq x y z
N MET A 1 -7.24 28.96 4.30
CA MET A 1 -7.83 27.63 4.15
C MET A 1 -6.77 26.64 4.60
N LYS A 2 -7.09 25.67 5.45
CA LYS A 2 -6.14 24.65 5.93
C LYS A 2 -5.67 23.82 4.74
N ARG A 3 -4.39 23.49 4.71
CA ARG A 3 -3.76 22.75 3.60
C ARG A 3 -3.25 21.41 4.06
N VAL A 4 -3.51 20.37 3.28
CA VAL A 4 -2.96 19.02 3.47
C VAL A 4 -2.25 18.55 2.20
N ILE A 5 -1.04 18.03 2.36
CA ILE A 5 -0.34 17.37 1.27
C ILE A 5 -0.68 15.88 1.34
N VAL A 6 -1.18 15.33 0.24
CA VAL A 6 -1.52 13.90 0.13
C VAL A 6 -0.40 13.20 -0.64
N THR A 7 0.34 12.33 0.04
CA THR A 7 1.50 11.65 -0.55
C THR A 7 1.26 10.15 -0.76
N GLY A 8 1.82 9.61 -1.82
CA GLY A 8 1.73 8.18 -2.12
C GLY A 8 1.94 7.89 -3.60
N PRO A 9 1.59 6.67 -4.04
CA PRO A 9 1.51 6.36 -5.46
C PRO A 9 0.36 7.12 -6.14
N VAL A 10 0.56 7.55 -7.38
CA VAL A 10 -0.42 8.34 -8.17
C VAL A 10 -1.82 7.71 -8.13
N GLU A 11 -1.91 6.39 -8.24
CA GLU A 11 -3.18 5.66 -8.33
C GLU A 11 -4.02 5.69 -7.05
N ARG A 12 -3.45 6.16 -5.94
CA ARG A 12 -4.10 6.19 -4.63
C ARG A 12 -4.34 7.58 -4.07
N ILE A 13 -3.53 8.57 -4.44
CA ILE A 13 -3.58 9.90 -3.83
C ILE A 13 -4.87 10.65 -4.18
N GLU A 14 -5.42 10.48 -5.39
CA GLU A 14 -6.61 11.19 -5.86
C GLU A 14 -7.85 10.96 -4.96
N GLU A 15 -8.09 9.72 -4.53
CA GLU A 15 -9.25 9.41 -3.68
C GLU A 15 -9.12 10.03 -2.28
N TYR A 16 -7.91 10.04 -1.72
CA TYR A 16 -7.63 10.68 -0.43
C TYR A 16 -7.65 12.21 -0.53
N ALA A 17 -7.13 12.77 -1.61
CA ALA A 17 -7.20 14.21 -1.87
C ALA A 17 -8.66 14.69 -1.99
N ARG A 18 -9.50 13.92 -2.66
CA ARG A 18 -10.93 14.19 -2.80
C ARG A 18 -11.65 14.13 -1.45
N ALA A 19 -11.32 13.17 -0.59
CA ALA A 19 -11.86 13.08 0.76
C ALA A 19 -11.43 14.28 1.63
N ALA A 20 -10.17 14.70 1.52
CA ALA A 20 -9.65 15.87 2.21
C ALA A 20 -10.36 17.15 1.75
N ALA A 21 -10.55 17.33 0.44
CA ALA A 21 -11.29 18.46 -0.12
C ALA A 21 -12.75 18.49 0.37
N SER A 22 -13.40 17.32 0.47
CA SER A 22 -14.76 17.19 1.01
C SER A 22 -14.84 17.56 2.51
N ALA A 23 -13.73 17.41 3.24
CA ALA A 23 -13.60 17.85 4.63
C ALA A 23 -13.24 19.35 4.77
N GLY A 24 -13.20 20.11 3.68
CA GLY A 24 -12.95 21.56 3.67
C GLY A 24 -11.47 21.95 3.66
N TRP A 25 -10.56 21.01 3.31
CA TRP A 25 -9.13 21.27 3.21
C TRP A 25 -8.69 21.52 1.76
N ASP A 26 -7.66 22.38 1.60
CA ASP A 26 -6.95 22.54 0.34
C ASP A 26 -5.98 21.35 0.17
N ALA A 27 -6.37 20.38 -0.64
CA ALA A 27 -5.62 19.15 -0.83
C ALA A 27 -4.62 19.28 -1.98
N ILE A 28 -3.33 19.13 -1.67
CA ILE A 28 -2.25 19.12 -2.65
C ILE A 28 -1.80 17.68 -2.88
N GLU A 29 -1.98 17.18 -4.08
CA GLU A 29 -1.50 15.87 -4.47
C GLU A 29 0.00 15.92 -4.75
N LEU A 30 0.77 15.10 -4.04
CA LEU A 30 2.21 14.97 -4.23
C LEU A 30 2.59 13.51 -4.43
N ALA A 31 2.70 13.09 -5.68
CA ALA A 31 3.14 11.76 -6.04
C ALA A 31 4.65 11.63 -5.83
N LEU A 32 5.05 11.14 -4.66
CA LEU A 32 6.46 10.90 -4.33
C LEU A 32 7.01 9.60 -4.91
N LEU A 33 6.12 8.69 -5.31
CA LEU A 33 6.47 7.36 -5.78
C LEU A 33 5.83 7.09 -7.14
N ALA A 34 6.62 6.54 -8.05
CA ALA A 34 6.17 5.89 -9.27
C ALA A 34 6.20 4.37 -9.06
N ILE A 35 5.12 3.70 -9.45
CA ILE A 35 5.02 2.25 -9.44
C ILE A 35 5.32 1.75 -10.86
N GLU A 36 6.38 0.96 -10.98
CA GLU A 36 6.78 0.37 -12.26
C GLU A 36 6.50 -1.13 -12.23
N PRO A 37 5.64 -1.64 -13.14
CA PRO A 37 5.43 -3.07 -13.28
C PRO A 37 6.72 -3.78 -13.71
N CYS A 38 7.01 -4.93 -13.11
CA CYS A 38 8.07 -5.81 -13.56
C CYS A 38 7.53 -6.80 -14.62
N PRO A 39 8.33 -7.19 -15.61
CA PRO A 39 7.94 -8.21 -16.57
C PRO A 39 7.80 -9.57 -15.88
N VAL A 40 6.88 -10.39 -16.38
CA VAL A 40 6.71 -11.76 -15.90
C VAL A 40 7.86 -12.64 -16.38
N ASP A 41 8.69 -13.11 -15.46
CA ASP A 41 9.64 -14.19 -15.74
C ASP A 41 9.01 -15.53 -15.36
N ARG A 42 8.65 -16.33 -16.36
CA ARG A 42 8.07 -17.68 -16.15
C ARG A 42 8.96 -18.61 -15.31
N ARG A 43 10.30 -18.40 -15.30
CA ARG A 43 11.22 -19.19 -14.49
C ARG A 43 11.04 -18.93 -13.01
N GLN A 44 10.54 -17.76 -12.65
CA GLN A 44 10.24 -17.41 -11.24
C GLN A 44 8.90 -18.00 -10.77
N ILE A 45 7.97 -18.24 -11.70
CA ILE A 45 6.68 -18.90 -11.41
C ILE A 45 6.83 -20.38 -11.74
N GLN A 46 7.75 -21.07 -11.03
CA GLN A 46 8.03 -22.48 -11.27
C GLN A 46 6.90 -23.36 -10.74
N GLY A 47 6.46 -24.30 -11.60
CA GLY A 47 5.45 -25.31 -11.31
C GLY A 47 4.03 -24.90 -11.70
N ASP A 48 3.25 -25.92 -12.08
CA ASP A 48 1.97 -25.74 -12.76
C ASP A 48 0.79 -25.53 -11.81
N ARG A 49 0.99 -25.66 -10.51
CA ARG A 49 -0.10 -25.60 -9.53
C ARG A 49 0.30 -24.82 -8.28
N PHE A 50 -0.56 -23.87 -7.93
CA PHE A 50 -0.56 -23.21 -6.65
C PHE A 50 -1.89 -23.50 -5.94
N ASP A 51 -1.83 -23.61 -4.62
CA ASP A 51 -3.02 -23.82 -3.80
C ASP A 51 -3.70 -22.47 -3.52
N TRP A 52 -2.90 -21.40 -3.49
CA TRP A 52 -3.39 -20.03 -3.27
C TRP A 52 -2.60 -19.00 -4.07
N ILE A 53 -3.29 -17.97 -4.53
CA ILE A 53 -2.70 -16.71 -4.99
C ILE A 53 -2.99 -15.65 -3.93
N CYS A 54 -1.95 -15.03 -3.37
CA CYS A 54 -2.08 -13.91 -2.44
C CYS A 54 -1.86 -12.59 -3.15
N VAL A 55 -2.74 -11.61 -2.92
CA VAL A 55 -2.58 -10.26 -3.45
C VAL A 55 -2.77 -9.25 -2.32
N THR A 56 -1.69 -8.57 -1.97
CA THR A 56 -1.66 -7.60 -0.87
C THR A 56 -1.70 -6.14 -1.37
N SER A 57 -1.61 -5.93 -2.68
CA SER A 57 -1.69 -4.60 -3.30
C SER A 57 -2.22 -4.70 -4.73
N SER A 58 -3.06 -3.76 -5.12
CA SER A 58 -3.53 -3.62 -6.51
C SER A 58 -2.40 -3.35 -7.51
N SER A 59 -1.25 -2.85 -7.07
CA SER A 59 -0.07 -2.65 -7.92
C SER A 59 0.51 -3.95 -8.49
N ALA A 60 0.17 -5.11 -7.90
CA ALA A 60 0.57 -6.42 -8.44
C ALA A 60 -0.34 -6.95 -9.56
N LEU A 61 -1.49 -6.30 -9.81
CA LEU A 61 -2.48 -6.80 -10.78
C LEU A 61 -2.00 -6.80 -12.23
N PRO A 62 -1.24 -5.80 -12.72
CA PRO A 62 -0.68 -5.85 -14.08
C PRO A 62 0.21 -7.07 -14.28
N TYR A 63 1.07 -7.38 -13.30
CA TYR A 63 1.90 -8.59 -13.32
C TYR A 63 1.04 -9.86 -13.32
N LEU A 64 0.03 -9.93 -12.46
CA LEU A 64 -0.85 -11.09 -12.37
C LEU A 64 -1.65 -11.30 -13.67
N ALA A 65 -2.14 -10.24 -14.29
CA ALA A 65 -2.84 -10.30 -15.58
C ALA A 65 -1.93 -10.93 -16.66
N ALA A 66 -0.69 -10.46 -16.80
CA ALA A 66 0.28 -11.02 -17.72
C ALA A 66 0.67 -12.48 -17.38
N ALA A 67 0.72 -12.82 -16.09
CA ALA A 67 0.94 -14.20 -15.64
C ALA A 67 -0.23 -15.11 -16.04
N LEU A 68 -1.48 -14.66 -15.94
CA LEU A 68 -2.68 -15.40 -16.34
C LEU A 68 -2.75 -15.68 -17.85
N GLU A 69 -2.21 -14.78 -18.67
CA GLU A 69 -2.08 -15.01 -20.12
C GLU A 69 -1.05 -16.10 -20.42
N SER A 70 0.04 -16.10 -19.66
CA SER A 70 1.15 -17.03 -19.81
C SER A 70 0.90 -18.40 -19.20
N LEU A 71 0.13 -18.47 -18.14
CA LEU A 71 -0.18 -19.65 -17.31
C LEU A 71 -1.69 -19.68 -17.00
N PRO A 72 -2.54 -20.05 -17.96
CA PRO A 72 -4.00 -20.03 -17.80
C PRO A 72 -4.51 -20.89 -16.64
N ALA A 73 -3.75 -21.91 -16.21
CA ALA A 73 -4.10 -22.76 -15.06
C ALA A 73 -4.24 -21.98 -13.76
N LEU A 74 -3.59 -20.82 -13.61
CA LEU A 74 -3.74 -19.93 -12.46
C LEU A 74 -5.17 -19.41 -12.27
N ARG A 75 -5.99 -19.37 -13.32
CA ARG A 75 -7.38 -18.88 -13.24
C ARG A 75 -8.26 -19.71 -12.31
N SER A 76 -7.94 -20.98 -12.11
CA SER A 76 -8.68 -21.87 -11.21
C SER A 76 -8.17 -21.81 -9.76
N THR A 77 -7.05 -21.13 -9.51
CA THR A 77 -6.45 -21.04 -8.18
C THR A 77 -7.22 -20.07 -7.31
N PRO A 78 -7.61 -20.44 -6.07
CA PRO A 78 -8.29 -19.54 -5.15
C PRO A 78 -7.39 -18.37 -4.76
N CYS A 79 -7.99 -17.18 -4.62
CA CYS A 79 -7.26 -15.97 -4.23
C CYS A 79 -7.55 -15.57 -2.79
N ALA A 80 -6.51 -15.11 -2.11
CA ALA A 80 -6.58 -14.45 -0.82
C ALA A 80 -6.09 -13.00 -0.95
N VAL A 81 -6.79 -12.04 -0.34
CA VAL A 81 -6.58 -10.62 -0.64
C VAL A 81 -6.57 -9.74 0.61
N VAL A 82 -5.71 -8.72 0.58
CA VAL A 82 -5.75 -7.58 1.49
C VAL A 82 -6.49 -6.43 0.80
N GLY A 83 -7.46 -5.83 1.53
CA GLY A 83 -8.22 -4.68 1.09
C GLY A 83 -9.33 -5.00 0.08
N ALA A 84 -10.50 -4.37 0.28
CA ALA A 84 -11.71 -4.61 -0.52
C ALA A 84 -11.51 -4.27 -2.00
N ARG A 85 -10.91 -3.11 -2.30
CA ARG A 85 -10.66 -2.65 -3.67
C ARG A 85 -9.77 -3.62 -4.48
N THR A 86 -8.75 -4.21 -3.84
CA THR A 86 -7.91 -5.23 -4.51
C THR A 86 -8.73 -6.47 -4.84
N GLY A 87 -9.65 -6.85 -3.93
CA GLY A 87 -10.56 -7.98 -4.14
C GLY A 87 -11.55 -7.75 -5.30
N GLU A 88 -12.09 -6.55 -5.44
CA GLU A 88 -12.96 -6.16 -6.55
C GLU A 88 -12.22 -6.27 -7.89
N ARG A 89 -11.04 -5.68 -7.98
CA ARG A 89 -10.21 -5.75 -9.18
C ARG A 89 -9.77 -7.17 -9.56
N LEU A 90 -9.55 -8.05 -8.58
CA LEU A 90 -9.28 -9.47 -8.85
C LEU A 90 -10.50 -10.15 -9.50
N ARG A 91 -11.71 -9.85 -9.05
CA ARG A 91 -12.94 -10.37 -9.65
C ARG A 91 -13.14 -9.84 -11.07
N GLU A 92 -12.79 -8.59 -11.35
CA GLU A 92 -12.80 -8.01 -12.71
C GLU A 92 -11.83 -8.75 -13.65
N LEU A 93 -10.70 -9.27 -13.14
CA LEU A 93 -9.79 -10.14 -13.89
C LEU A 93 -10.31 -11.58 -14.06
N GLY A 94 -11.51 -11.90 -13.55
CA GLY A 94 -12.11 -13.22 -13.61
C GLY A 94 -11.54 -14.20 -12.60
N LEU A 95 -10.92 -13.73 -11.52
CA LEU A 95 -10.37 -14.56 -10.45
C LEU A 95 -11.35 -14.69 -9.28
N ARG A 96 -11.33 -15.85 -8.63
CA ARG A 96 -12.16 -16.14 -7.48
C ARG A 96 -11.46 -15.74 -6.19
N VAL A 97 -12.05 -14.82 -5.45
CA VAL A 97 -11.57 -14.42 -4.11
C VAL A 97 -12.27 -15.28 -3.07
N ASP A 98 -11.52 -16.23 -2.49
CA ASP A 98 -12.04 -17.20 -1.51
C ASP A 98 -11.72 -16.79 -0.05
N PHE A 99 -10.75 -15.89 0.13
CA PHE A 99 -10.44 -15.35 1.45
C PHE A 99 -10.09 -13.85 1.39
N GLY A 100 -10.65 -13.09 2.31
CA GLY A 100 -10.48 -11.65 2.44
C GLY A 100 -11.77 -10.89 2.10
N PRO A 101 -11.72 -9.56 2.15
CA PRO A 101 -10.51 -8.76 2.39
C PRO A 101 -9.99 -8.89 3.83
N ALA A 102 -8.72 -9.19 3.99
CA ALA A 102 -8.04 -9.10 5.27
C ALA A 102 -7.61 -7.64 5.53
N GLU A 103 -7.43 -7.28 6.79
CA GLU A 103 -7.02 -5.92 7.18
C GLU A 103 -5.59 -5.62 6.72
N ASP A 104 -4.70 -6.58 6.90
CA ASP A 104 -3.29 -6.48 6.54
C ASP A 104 -2.68 -7.84 6.15
N ALA A 105 -1.38 -7.86 5.87
CA ALA A 105 -0.65 -9.07 5.49
C ALA A 105 -0.53 -10.08 6.66
N ALA A 106 -0.55 -9.62 7.91
CA ALA A 106 -0.48 -10.49 9.08
C ALA A 106 -1.81 -11.24 9.26
N ALA A 107 -2.94 -10.52 9.19
CA ALA A 107 -4.28 -11.11 9.22
C ALA A 107 -4.52 -12.05 8.04
N LEU A 108 -3.97 -11.71 6.84
CA LEU A 108 -4.00 -12.60 5.68
C LEU A 108 -3.25 -13.92 5.94
N ALA A 109 -2.04 -13.83 6.50
CA ALA A 109 -1.23 -15.00 6.83
C ALA A 109 -1.92 -15.91 7.85
N GLU A 110 -2.48 -15.35 8.91
CA GLU A 110 -3.20 -16.08 9.95
C GLU A 110 -4.41 -16.82 9.38
N GLY A 111 -5.23 -16.12 8.59
CA GLY A 111 -6.41 -16.71 7.98
C GLY A 111 -6.10 -17.80 6.95
N LEU A 112 -5.00 -17.67 6.20
CA LEU A 112 -4.53 -18.73 5.28
C LEU A 112 -4.04 -19.96 6.03
N ARG A 113 -3.30 -19.79 7.13
CA ARG A 113 -2.87 -20.91 7.97
C ARG A 113 -4.04 -21.76 8.45
N ALA A 114 -5.14 -21.11 8.83
CA ALA A 114 -6.36 -21.78 9.29
C ALA A 114 -7.09 -22.54 8.15
N ARG A 115 -6.95 -22.09 6.89
CA ARG A 115 -7.74 -22.58 5.75
C ARG A 115 -6.99 -23.56 4.82
N ALA A 116 -5.67 -23.50 4.80
CA ALA A 116 -4.89 -24.15 3.74
C ALA A 116 -4.93 -25.68 3.77
N GLY A 117 -5.35 -26.32 4.87
CA GLY A 117 -5.34 -27.78 4.98
C GLY A 117 -3.96 -28.37 4.66
N SER A 118 -3.91 -29.26 3.65
CA SER A 118 -2.66 -29.84 3.12
C SER A 118 -2.05 -29.02 1.98
N GLY A 119 -2.80 -28.10 1.36
CA GLY A 119 -2.36 -27.29 0.23
C GLY A 119 -1.54 -26.09 0.71
N ARG A 120 -0.22 -26.13 0.53
CA ARG A 120 0.71 -25.15 1.11
C ARG A 120 1.59 -24.46 0.08
N ARG A 121 1.23 -24.50 -1.20
CA ARG A 121 1.97 -23.82 -2.24
C ARG A 121 1.31 -22.50 -2.62
N LEU A 122 2.04 -21.40 -2.46
CA LEU A 122 1.54 -20.05 -2.49
C LEU A 122 2.24 -19.24 -3.59
N LEU A 123 1.47 -18.56 -4.44
CA LEU A 123 1.97 -17.51 -5.32
C LEU A 123 1.65 -16.14 -4.71
N TRP A 124 2.68 -15.33 -4.48
CA TRP A 124 2.52 -13.96 -3.99
C TRP A 124 3.30 -12.97 -4.84
N PRO A 125 2.72 -12.43 -5.92
CA PRO A 125 3.32 -11.30 -6.65
C PRO A 125 3.41 -10.09 -5.73
N ARG A 126 4.62 -9.63 -5.42
CA ARG A 126 4.87 -8.59 -4.42
C ARG A 126 5.62 -7.38 -4.94
N GLY A 127 5.60 -6.29 -4.17
CA GLY A 127 6.50 -5.17 -4.37
C GLY A 127 7.94 -5.50 -3.95
N SER A 128 8.92 -4.82 -4.53
CA SER A 128 10.34 -5.02 -4.25
C SER A 128 10.73 -4.75 -2.78
N LEU A 129 9.97 -3.89 -2.09
CA LEU A 129 10.29 -3.41 -0.74
C LEU A 129 9.68 -4.26 0.41
N SER A 130 8.91 -5.31 0.10
CA SER A 130 8.21 -6.09 1.12
C SER A 130 8.42 -7.59 0.88
N ASP A 131 8.87 -8.30 1.92
CA ASP A 131 8.99 -9.76 1.97
C ASP A 131 8.27 -10.39 3.19
N ASP A 132 7.57 -9.56 3.97
CA ASP A 132 7.03 -9.96 5.28
C ASP A 132 6.05 -11.13 5.19
N LEU A 133 5.11 -11.09 4.23
CA LEU A 133 4.17 -12.19 4.04
C LEU A 133 4.90 -13.49 3.68
N ALA A 134 5.88 -13.45 2.77
CA ALA A 134 6.64 -14.65 2.38
C ALA A 134 7.40 -15.24 3.57
N ARG A 135 8.03 -14.40 4.37
CA ARG A 135 8.75 -14.82 5.57
C ARG A 135 7.81 -15.50 6.58
N ARG A 136 6.64 -14.90 6.86
CA ARG A 136 5.62 -15.46 7.76
C ARG A 136 5.07 -16.78 7.25
N MET A 137 4.78 -16.87 5.95
CA MET A 137 4.21 -18.08 5.35
C MET A 137 5.23 -19.20 5.28
N ARG A 138 6.51 -18.93 4.94
CA ARG A 138 7.58 -19.92 4.99
C ARG A 138 7.80 -20.44 6.42
N ALA A 139 7.80 -19.57 7.43
CA ALA A 139 7.88 -19.97 8.83
C ALA A 139 6.69 -20.86 9.26
N ALA A 140 5.53 -20.73 8.61
CA ALA A 140 4.36 -21.58 8.81
C ALA A 140 4.37 -22.87 7.96
N GLY A 141 5.46 -23.15 7.23
CA GLY A 141 5.66 -24.37 6.43
C GLY A 141 5.03 -24.32 5.04
N PHE A 142 4.80 -23.11 4.48
CA PHE A 142 4.37 -22.96 3.09
C PHE A 142 5.56 -22.86 2.14
N GLU A 143 5.41 -23.42 0.96
CA GLU A 143 6.26 -23.15 -0.19
C GLU A 143 5.78 -21.86 -0.85
N VAL A 144 6.59 -20.81 -0.81
CA VAL A 144 6.19 -19.49 -1.31
C VAL A 144 6.99 -19.11 -2.54
N CYS A 145 6.29 -18.93 -3.64
CA CYS A 145 6.77 -18.30 -4.86
C CYS A 145 6.38 -16.82 -4.79
N ASP A 146 7.36 -15.93 -4.59
CA ASP A 146 7.14 -14.49 -4.37
C ASP A 146 7.89 -13.60 -5.37
N PRO A 147 7.52 -13.68 -6.67
CA PRO A 147 8.16 -12.85 -7.69
C PRO A 147 7.94 -11.37 -7.41
N VAL A 148 8.95 -10.55 -7.71
CA VAL A 148 8.80 -9.10 -7.69
C VAL A 148 7.94 -8.68 -8.88
N ALA A 149 6.72 -8.26 -8.59
CA ALA A 149 5.72 -7.87 -9.57
C ALA A 149 5.79 -6.39 -9.96
N TYR A 150 6.30 -5.57 -9.05
CA TYR A 150 6.48 -4.14 -9.27
C TYR A 150 7.58 -3.58 -8.37
N THR A 151 8.18 -2.48 -8.81
CA THR A 151 9.08 -1.67 -8.01
C THR A 151 8.41 -0.33 -7.69
N ALA A 152 8.71 0.20 -6.51
CA ALA A 152 8.42 1.59 -6.17
C ALA A 152 9.72 2.36 -6.20
N ARG A 153 9.82 3.38 -7.04
CA ARG A 153 10.95 4.29 -7.10
C ARG A 153 10.50 5.72 -6.80
N PRO A 154 11.39 6.62 -6.40
CA PRO A 154 11.05 8.04 -6.35
C PRO A 154 10.49 8.50 -7.71
N ALA A 155 9.43 9.27 -7.69
CA ALA A 155 8.90 9.87 -8.92
C ALA A 155 9.93 10.87 -9.49
N ASP A 156 10.05 10.96 -10.81
CA ASP A 156 11.02 11.85 -11.46
C ASP A 156 10.85 13.32 -11.04
N SER A 157 9.63 13.70 -10.71
CA SER A 157 9.28 15.02 -10.17
C SER A 157 9.65 15.21 -8.68
N ALA A 158 9.89 14.15 -7.92
CA ALA A 158 10.08 14.24 -6.46
C ALA A 158 11.34 15.04 -6.08
N GLY A 159 12.42 14.93 -6.85
CA GLY A 159 13.67 15.66 -6.59
C GLY A 159 13.65 17.17 -6.89
N SER A 160 12.62 17.63 -7.62
CA SER A 160 12.52 19.04 -8.10
C SER A 160 11.44 19.85 -7.39
N ILE A 161 10.65 19.22 -6.53
CA ILE A 161 9.49 19.86 -5.88
C ILE A 161 9.83 20.12 -4.42
N ALA A 162 9.91 21.41 -4.05
CA ALA A 162 9.81 21.81 -2.65
C ALA A 162 8.32 21.81 -2.27
N PRO A 163 7.87 20.87 -1.40
CA PRO A 163 6.49 20.91 -0.96
C PRO A 163 6.17 22.23 -0.29
N PRO A 164 5.02 22.85 -0.57
CA PRO A 164 4.65 24.09 0.10
C PRO A 164 4.43 23.85 1.59
N ALA A 165 4.51 24.91 2.40
CA ALA A 165 4.11 24.84 3.79
C ALA A 165 2.66 24.38 3.90
N SER A 166 2.40 23.46 4.81
CA SER A 166 1.08 22.86 5.03
C SER A 166 0.84 22.58 6.51
N GLU A 167 -0.41 22.50 6.92
CA GLU A 167 -0.77 22.15 8.28
C GLU A 167 -0.62 20.63 8.51
N ALA A 168 -0.86 19.83 7.47
CA ALA A 168 -0.77 18.39 7.57
C ALA A 168 -0.15 17.75 6.32
N VAL A 169 0.47 16.57 6.50
CA VAL A 169 0.88 15.66 5.42
C VAL A 169 0.29 14.28 5.67
N PHE A 170 -0.40 13.74 4.69
CA PHE A 170 -0.89 12.36 4.72
C PHE A 170 0.08 11.44 3.97
N PHE A 171 0.41 10.31 4.59
CA PHE A 171 1.29 9.28 4.06
C PHE A 171 0.54 7.98 3.77
N ALA A 172 0.42 7.62 2.50
CA ALA A 172 -0.27 6.41 2.06
C ALA A 172 0.60 5.12 2.16
N SER A 173 1.84 5.22 2.61
CA SER A 173 2.73 4.05 2.78
C SER A 173 4.03 4.41 3.51
N PRO A 174 4.74 3.41 4.09
CA PRO A 174 6.10 3.61 4.62
C PRO A 174 7.10 4.12 3.57
N SER A 175 6.92 3.75 2.31
CA SER A 175 7.77 4.22 1.22
C SER A 175 7.58 5.71 0.93
N ALA A 176 6.36 6.23 1.09
CA ALA A 176 6.07 7.65 0.96
C ALA A 176 6.74 8.45 2.09
N VAL A 177 6.79 7.91 3.31
CA VAL A 177 7.54 8.50 4.44
C VAL A 177 9.01 8.64 4.08
N ARG A 178 9.66 7.56 3.64
CA ARG A 178 11.07 7.59 3.24
C ARG A 178 11.33 8.56 2.08
N ALA A 179 10.45 8.57 1.08
CA ALA A 179 10.59 9.50 -0.04
C ALA A 179 10.43 10.96 0.40
N TRP A 180 9.55 11.26 1.33
CA TRP A 180 9.39 12.60 1.91
C TRP A 180 10.67 13.05 2.64
N HIS A 181 11.24 12.18 3.46
CA HIS A 181 12.46 12.51 4.21
C HIS A 181 13.69 12.68 3.31
N ALA A 182 13.67 12.12 2.10
CA ALA A 182 14.69 12.34 1.10
C ALA A 182 14.59 13.71 0.38
N LEU A 183 13.49 14.46 0.57
CA LEU A 183 13.34 15.81 0.01
C LEU A 183 14.23 16.80 0.79
N GLU A 184 15.10 17.50 0.07
CA GLU A 184 16.04 18.48 0.68
C GLU A 184 15.33 19.70 1.27
N ALA A 185 14.20 20.09 0.70
CA ALA A 185 13.44 21.29 1.04
C ALA A 185 11.97 20.98 1.33
N ALA A 186 11.69 20.06 2.28
CA ALA A 186 10.32 19.93 2.78
C ALA A 186 9.96 21.18 3.60
N GLY A 187 8.89 21.88 3.19
CA GLY A 187 8.34 23.00 3.94
C GLY A 187 7.93 22.60 5.36
N GLU A 188 7.76 23.56 6.23
CA GLU A 188 7.26 23.30 7.57
C GLU A 188 5.88 22.66 7.52
N THR A 189 5.75 21.52 8.19
CA THR A 189 4.50 20.78 8.32
C THR A 189 4.31 20.38 9.77
N ARG A 190 3.10 20.63 10.30
CA ARG A 190 2.85 20.43 11.74
C ARG A 190 2.42 19.01 12.06
N ILE A 191 1.58 18.39 11.23
CA ILE A 191 0.94 17.11 11.54
C ILE A 191 1.25 16.09 10.44
N ALA A 192 1.73 14.91 10.86
CA ALA A 192 1.84 13.75 10.00
C ALA A 192 0.63 12.81 10.21
N ILE A 193 -0.02 12.40 9.13
CA ILE A 193 -1.13 11.45 9.17
C ILE A 193 -0.72 10.19 8.42
N ALA A 194 -0.60 9.08 9.14
CA ALA A 194 -0.29 7.76 8.59
C ALA A 194 -1.57 7.03 8.18
N ILE A 195 -1.56 6.37 7.04
CA ILE A 195 -2.69 5.54 6.58
C ILE A 195 -3.02 4.38 7.53
N GLY A 196 -2.06 3.94 8.33
CA GLY A 196 -2.21 2.83 9.27
C GLY A 196 -0.92 2.55 10.02
N ALA A 197 -0.94 1.51 10.88
CA ALA A 197 0.10 1.21 11.85
C ALA A 197 1.52 1.09 11.26
N THR A 198 1.70 0.35 10.15
CA THR A 198 3.03 0.17 9.52
C THR A 198 3.63 1.48 9.00
N THR A 199 2.78 2.42 8.56
CA THR A 199 3.22 3.74 8.12
C THR A 199 3.50 4.65 9.31
N PHE A 200 2.71 4.53 10.38
CA PHE A 200 2.95 5.21 11.64
C PHE A 200 4.29 4.79 12.25
N ASP A 201 4.56 3.48 12.31
CA ASP A 201 5.84 2.96 12.80
C ASP A 201 7.03 3.50 11.98
N ALA A 202 6.87 3.63 10.67
CA ALA A 202 7.90 4.21 9.81
C ALA A 202 8.16 5.69 10.13
N LEU A 203 7.11 6.47 10.44
CA LEU A 203 7.26 7.86 10.88
C LEU A 203 7.99 7.96 12.23
N MET A 204 7.66 7.07 13.15
CA MET A 204 8.29 7.05 14.50
C MET A 204 9.74 6.57 14.50
N GLN A 205 10.17 5.84 13.46
CA GLN A 205 11.57 5.37 13.30
C GLN A 205 12.50 6.42 12.68
N GLU A 206 11.95 7.48 12.10
CA GLU A 206 12.77 8.55 11.53
C GLU A 206 13.50 9.34 12.62
N THR A 207 14.80 9.49 12.47
CA THR A 207 15.69 10.11 13.49
C THR A 207 15.57 11.62 13.61
N ALA A 208 14.88 12.27 12.67
CA ALA A 208 14.61 13.70 12.67
C ALA A 208 13.11 13.93 12.50
N PRO A 209 12.32 13.93 13.58
CA PRO A 209 10.89 14.23 13.48
C PRO A 209 10.71 15.66 12.94
N ARG A 210 10.16 15.76 11.73
CA ARG A 210 9.83 17.05 11.08
C ARG A 210 8.39 17.48 11.42
N PHE A 211 7.73 16.75 12.31
CA PHE A 211 6.34 16.92 12.65
C PHE A 211 6.18 17.13 14.16
N PHE A 212 5.24 18.00 14.53
CA PHE A 212 4.91 18.23 15.94
C PHE A 212 3.97 17.14 16.48
N ASP A 213 3.11 16.58 15.59
CA ASP A 213 2.19 15.52 15.96
C ASP A 213 2.10 14.47 14.85
N THR A 214 1.78 13.23 15.23
CA THR A 214 1.65 12.10 14.32
C THR A 214 0.40 11.30 14.65
N ILE A 215 -0.48 11.15 13.67
CA ILE A 215 -1.77 10.48 13.80
C ILE A 215 -1.80 9.27 12.87
N SER A 216 -2.29 8.12 13.37
CA SER A 216 -2.61 6.96 12.53
C SER A 216 -4.11 6.94 12.24
N LEU A 217 -4.50 6.72 10.99
CA LEU A 217 -5.91 6.51 10.67
C LEU A 217 -6.43 5.23 11.36
N PRO A 218 -7.67 5.25 11.86
CA PRO A 218 -8.31 4.07 12.46
C PRO A 218 -8.56 2.97 11.44
N GLN A 219 -8.76 3.34 10.17
CA GLN A 219 -8.92 2.45 9.02
C GLN A 219 -8.23 3.07 7.79
N PRO A 220 -7.64 2.25 6.89
CA PRO A 220 -6.92 2.75 5.72
C PRO A 220 -7.87 3.14 4.58
N THR A 221 -8.81 4.05 4.84
CA THR A 221 -9.84 4.49 3.90
C THR A 221 -9.86 6.00 3.72
N PRO A 222 -10.28 6.51 2.56
CA PRO A 222 -10.44 7.96 2.32
C PRO A 222 -11.40 8.63 3.30
N GLU A 223 -12.48 7.95 3.69
CA GLU A 223 -13.49 8.44 4.64
C GLU A 223 -12.86 8.67 6.01
N ALA A 224 -11.97 7.76 6.44
CA ALA A 224 -11.26 7.91 7.72
C ALA A 224 -10.33 9.14 7.70
N LEU A 225 -9.66 9.42 6.57
CA LEU A 225 -8.88 10.66 6.42
C LEU A 225 -9.78 11.89 6.51
N GLY A 226 -10.89 11.90 5.77
CA GLY A 226 -11.87 12.99 5.81
C GLY A 226 -12.39 13.24 7.22
N PHE A 227 -12.71 12.17 7.97
CA PHE A 227 -13.14 12.26 9.36
C PHE A 227 -12.06 12.87 10.26
N VAL A 228 -10.83 12.39 10.19
CA VAL A 228 -9.70 12.93 10.98
C VAL A 228 -9.49 14.39 10.68
N LEU A 229 -9.43 14.78 9.40
CA LEU A 229 -9.21 16.16 8.98
C LEU A 229 -10.35 17.11 9.43
N ALA A 230 -11.60 16.65 9.42
CA ALA A 230 -12.75 17.44 9.88
C ALA A 230 -12.69 17.74 11.38
N HIS A 231 -12.01 16.89 12.18
CA HIS A 231 -11.90 17.04 13.63
C HIS A 231 -10.53 17.57 14.09
N LEU A 232 -9.59 17.82 13.17
CA LEU A 232 -8.35 18.50 13.48
C LEU A 232 -8.65 19.98 13.81
N GLU A 233 -8.69 20.30 15.10
CA GLU A 233 -8.71 21.69 15.54
C GLU A 233 -7.36 22.35 15.26
N PRO A 234 -7.34 23.60 14.79
CA PRO A 234 -6.10 24.34 14.78
C PRO A 234 -5.73 24.61 16.24
N GLU A 235 -4.62 24.06 16.72
CA GLU A 235 -4.04 24.65 17.91
C GLU A 235 -3.80 26.13 17.63
N THR A 236 -4.60 26.96 18.26
CA THR A 236 -4.31 28.39 18.36
C THR A 236 -2.99 28.49 19.10
N SER A 237 -1.92 28.81 18.36
CA SER A 237 -0.64 29.18 18.98
C SER A 237 -0.86 30.24 20.03
N PRO A 238 -0.24 30.10 21.21
CA PRO A 238 -0.25 31.15 22.23
C PRO A 238 0.45 32.40 21.76
#